data_7dfba3faa3f6a226bcc4875615c7231f
#
_entry.id   7dfba3faa3f6a226bcc4875615c7231f
#
_cell.length_a   1.000
_cell.length_b   1.000
_cell.length_c   1.000
_cell.angle_alpha   90.00
_cell.angle_beta   90.00
_cell.angle_gamma   90.00
#
_symmetry.space_group_name_H-M   'P 1'
#
loop_
_entity.id
_entity.type
_entity.pdbx_description
1 polymer ?
#
loop_
_entity_poly.entity_id
_entity_poly.type
_entity_poly.pdbx_seq_one_letter_code
_entity_poly.pdbx_strand_id
1 'polypeptide(L)'
;MSDEFRITAVAPLLTSSVFTVERRTVEHDNHSYHRDVVSHPGAVAILAIDERGRIGVIRQYRATFDRYNLEIPAGTLDVPGEAPLEAAKRELAEEIGCDAQHWRALGTFMVSPGWTNQLMHIYEATGLSLRDRAPAGPEESAAEVHWYEPDELRAIVSEAAMVDSTMTIALHLKFGRFFDQP
;
A
#
# COMPACT_ATOMS: atom_id res chain seq x y z
N MET A 1 -28.91 -13.65 -25.43
CA MET A 1 -27.44 -13.47 -25.50
C MET A 1 -27.05 -12.80 -24.18
N SER A 2 -26.08 -13.30 -23.48
CA SER A 2 -25.72 -12.73 -22.16
C SER A 2 -24.95 -11.43 -22.38
N ASP A 3 -25.48 -10.35 -21.89
CA ASP A 3 -24.87 -8.99 -21.86
C ASP A 3 -23.71 -8.92 -20.84
N GLU A 4 -22.95 -10.01 -20.70
CA GLU A 4 -21.97 -10.21 -19.68
C GLU A 4 -20.55 -10.25 -20.25
N PHE A 5 -19.65 -9.43 -19.69
CA PHE A 5 -18.23 -9.48 -20.01
C PHE A 5 -17.56 -10.75 -19.48
N ARG A 6 -16.78 -11.42 -20.30
CA ARG A 6 -16.06 -12.65 -19.91
C ARG A 6 -14.60 -12.58 -20.32
N ILE A 7 -13.71 -12.98 -19.40
CA ILE A 7 -12.31 -13.24 -19.72
C ILE A 7 -12.24 -14.67 -20.28
N THR A 8 -11.83 -14.80 -21.53
CA THR A 8 -11.78 -16.09 -22.26
C THR A 8 -10.38 -16.66 -22.40
N ALA A 9 -9.35 -15.80 -22.27
CA ALA A 9 -7.96 -16.23 -22.25
C ALA A 9 -7.08 -15.27 -21.42
N VAL A 10 -6.02 -15.83 -20.83
CA VAL A 10 -4.98 -15.09 -20.12
C VAL A 10 -3.63 -15.60 -20.60
N ALA A 11 -2.76 -14.70 -21.06
CA ALA A 11 -1.41 -15.02 -21.51
C ALA A 11 -0.39 -14.09 -20.82
N PRO A 12 0.66 -14.62 -20.17
CA PRO A 12 1.71 -13.81 -19.59
C PRO A 12 2.53 -13.13 -20.69
N LEU A 13 2.83 -11.84 -20.51
CA LEU A 13 3.69 -11.07 -21.41
C LEU A 13 5.07 -10.81 -20.80
N LEU A 14 5.12 -10.55 -19.48
CA LEU A 14 6.33 -10.31 -18.72
C LEU A 14 6.12 -10.79 -17.28
N THR A 15 7.10 -11.46 -16.71
CA THR A 15 7.11 -11.85 -15.30
C THR A 15 8.31 -11.22 -14.60
N SER A 16 8.05 -10.48 -13.51
CA SER A 16 9.06 -9.96 -12.61
C SER A 16 9.03 -10.71 -11.27
N SER A 17 9.86 -10.31 -10.33
CA SER A 17 9.84 -10.86 -8.96
C SER A 17 8.59 -10.47 -8.17
N VAL A 18 7.93 -9.36 -8.52
CA VAL A 18 6.82 -8.78 -7.75
C VAL A 18 5.47 -8.95 -8.45
N PHE A 19 5.44 -8.85 -9.80
CA PHE A 19 4.20 -8.86 -10.57
C PHE A 19 4.38 -9.53 -11.92
N THR A 20 3.25 -9.87 -12.56
CA THR A 20 3.20 -10.35 -13.96
C THR A 20 2.37 -9.39 -14.79
N VAL A 21 2.85 -9.01 -15.97
CA VAL A 21 2.00 -8.36 -16.98
C VAL A 21 1.34 -9.46 -17.81
N GLU A 22 0.01 -9.45 -17.83
CA GLU A 22 -0.82 -10.43 -18.51
C GLU A 22 -1.66 -9.78 -19.60
N ARG A 23 -1.78 -10.43 -20.75
CA ARG A 23 -2.80 -10.08 -21.73
C ARG A 23 -4.07 -10.91 -21.49
N ARG A 24 -5.16 -10.23 -21.20
CA ARG A 24 -6.48 -10.84 -21.04
C ARG A 24 -7.32 -10.59 -22.28
N THR A 25 -7.86 -11.67 -22.86
CA THR A 25 -8.87 -11.58 -23.91
C THR A 25 -10.24 -11.47 -23.27
N VAL A 26 -10.95 -10.41 -23.61
CA VAL A 26 -12.29 -10.13 -23.08
C VAL A 26 -13.29 -10.22 -24.23
N GLU A 27 -14.39 -10.93 -23.99
CA GLU A 27 -15.52 -11.03 -24.92
C GLU A 27 -16.76 -10.38 -24.31
N HIS A 28 -17.44 -9.61 -25.16
CA HIS A 28 -18.72 -8.99 -24.84
C HIS A 28 -19.48 -8.74 -26.14
N ASP A 29 -20.73 -9.14 -26.20
CA ASP A 29 -21.68 -8.90 -27.31
C ASP A 29 -21.10 -9.22 -28.70
N ASN A 30 -20.50 -10.43 -28.87
CA ASN A 30 -19.79 -10.92 -30.05
C ASN A 30 -18.53 -10.13 -30.47
N HIS A 31 -18.05 -9.21 -29.63
CA HIS A 31 -16.77 -8.53 -29.80
C HIS A 31 -15.71 -9.16 -28.92
N SER A 32 -14.50 -9.28 -29.44
CA SER A 32 -13.34 -9.72 -28.68
C SER A 32 -12.26 -8.62 -28.70
N TYR A 33 -11.67 -8.34 -27.57
CA TYR A 33 -10.60 -7.34 -27.45
C TYR A 33 -9.62 -7.72 -26.33
N HIS A 34 -8.49 -7.04 -26.28
CA HIS A 34 -7.43 -7.31 -25.28
C HIS A 34 -7.30 -6.20 -24.25
N ARG A 35 -6.93 -6.61 -23.04
CA ARG A 35 -6.47 -5.73 -21.95
C ARG A 35 -5.16 -6.27 -21.39
N ASP A 36 -4.14 -5.43 -21.34
CA ASP A 36 -2.90 -5.75 -20.64
C ASP A 36 -3.06 -5.30 -19.18
N VAL A 37 -2.84 -6.23 -18.27
CA VAL A 37 -3.11 -6.08 -16.84
C VAL A 37 -1.86 -6.42 -16.05
N VAL A 38 -1.49 -5.61 -15.08
CA VAL A 38 -0.49 -5.95 -14.07
C VAL A 38 -1.17 -6.80 -13.01
N SER A 39 -0.87 -8.10 -13.00
CA SER A 39 -1.29 -9.05 -11.97
C SER A 39 -0.32 -8.98 -10.79
N HIS A 40 -0.83 -8.57 -9.64
CA HIS A 40 -0.08 -8.31 -8.41
C HIS A 40 -0.68 -9.10 -7.24
N PRO A 41 0.12 -9.68 -6.32
CA PRO A 41 -0.40 -10.48 -5.20
C PRO A 41 -1.23 -9.68 -4.19
N GLY A 42 -1.13 -8.36 -4.21
CA GLY A 42 -1.68 -7.46 -3.23
C GLY A 42 -0.60 -6.87 -2.34
N ALA A 43 -1.01 -5.95 -1.47
CA ALA A 43 -0.12 -5.31 -0.50
C ALA A 43 -0.87 -4.95 0.78
N VAL A 44 -0.12 -4.68 1.83
CA VAL A 44 -0.60 -4.16 3.11
C VAL A 44 0.00 -2.79 3.37
N ALA A 45 -0.71 -1.96 4.14
CA ALA A 45 -0.19 -0.71 4.67
C ALA A 45 -0.65 -0.50 6.11
N ILE A 46 0.18 0.15 6.91
CA ILE A 46 0.00 0.23 8.36
C ILE A 46 0.01 1.69 8.82
N LEU A 47 -1.12 2.15 9.36
CA LEU A 47 -1.19 3.40 10.10
C LEU A 47 -0.76 3.14 11.54
N ALA A 48 0.53 3.25 11.81
CA ALA A 48 1.13 3.05 13.12
C ALA A 48 0.96 4.32 13.96
N ILE A 49 0.36 4.20 15.16
CA ILE A 49 0.12 5.32 16.06
C ILE A 49 0.69 4.98 17.43
N ASP A 50 1.61 5.82 17.90
CA ASP A 50 2.25 5.64 19.21
C ASP A 50 1.35 6.13 20.37
N GLU A 51 1.85 5.95 21.60
CA GLU A 51 1.13 6.33 22.84
C GLU A 51 0.90 7.85 22.97
N ARG A 52 1.65 8.67 22.23
CA ARG A 52 1.48 10.13 22.18
C ARG A 52 0.51 10.57 21.09
N GLY A 53 0.00 9.63 20.27
CA GLY A 53 -0.86 9.90 19.13
C GLY A 53 -0.10 10.28 17.87
N ARG A 54 1.24 10.17 17.84
CA ARG A 54 2.05 10.46 16.66
C ARG A 54 1.98 9.32 15.67
N ILE A 55 2.03 9.67 14.40
CA ILE A 55 1.95 8.77 13.26
C ILE A 55 3.36 8.42 12.80
N GLY A 56 3.65 7.12 12.73
CA GLY A 56 4.89 6.60 12.16
C GLY A 56 4.84 6.59 10.62
N VAL A 57 5.81 7.24 10.00
CA VAL A 57 5.98 7.30 8.56
C VAL A 57 7.41 6.99 8.17
N ILE A 58 7.61 6.58 6.94
CA ILE A 58 8.92 6.34 6.34
C ILE A 58 9.17 7.33 5.21
N ARG A 59 10.38 7.84 5.13
CA ARG A 59 10.88 8.60 3.99
C ARG A 59 11.75 7.68 3.16
N GLN A 60 11.22 7.19 2.03
CA GLN A 60 11.84 6.17 1.19
C GLN A 60 12.03 6.66 -0.25
N TYR A 61 13.14 6.26 -0.87
CA TYR A 61 13.35 6.49 -2.30
C TYR A 61 12.46 5.56 -3.13
N ARG A 62 11.79 6.13 -4.13
CA ARG A 62 10.97 5.39 -5.09
C ARG A 62 11.49 5.62 -6.51
N ALA A 63 12.15 4.59 -7.05
CA ALA A 63 12.72 4.62 -8.40
C ALA A 63 11.69 4.92 -9.50
N THR A 64 10.41 4.59 -9.27
CA THR A 64 9.30 4.88 -10.18
C THR A 64 9.08 6.38 -10.40
N PHE A 65 9.46 7.23 -9.44
CA PHE A 65 9.32 8.68 -9.49
C PHE A 65 10.67 9.40 -9.40
N ASP A 66 11.79 8.66 -9.28
CA ASP A 66 13.15 9.18 -9.08
C ASP A 66 13.23 10.22 -7.94
N ARG A 67 12.59 9.90 -6.79
CA ARG A 67 12.53 10.80 -5.64
C ARG A 67 12.26 10.08 -4.33
N TYR A 68 12.52 10.78 -3.23
CA TYR A 68 12.06 10.36 -1.91
C TYR A 68 10.60 10.75 -1.70
N ASN A 69 9.80 9.80 -1.21
CA ASN A 69 8.41 10.00 -0.80
C ASN A 69 8.28 9.81 0.71
N LEU A 70 7.28 10.47 1.27
CA LEU A 70 6.80 10.20 2.63
C LEU A 70 5.61 9.27 2.54
N GLU A 71 5.68 8.13 3.23
CA GLU A 71 4.71 7.04 3.13
C GLU A 71 4.44 6.44 4.51
N ILE A 72 3.31 5.79 4.71
CA ILE A 72 3.14 4.87 5.86
C ILE A 72 3.81 3.54 5.52
N PRO A 73 4.24 2.73 6.51
CA PRO A 73 4.79 1.39 6.30
C PRO A 73 3.89 0.56 5.40
N ALA A 74 4.49 -0.14 4.44
CA ALA A 74 3.74 -0.92 3.46
C ALA A 74 4.60 -1.99 2.79
N GLY A 75 4.04 -3.17 2.59
CA GLY A 75 4.75 -4.25 1.91
C GLY A 75 3.85 -5.14 1.08
N THR A 76 4.49 -5.92 0.23
CA THR A 76 3.82 -6.83 -0.71
C THR A 76 3.42 -8.15 -0.03
N LEU A 77 2.29 -8.72 -0.44
CA LEU A 77 1.86 -10.07 -0.05
C LEU A 77 2.60 -11.13 -0.87
N ASP A 78 3.92 -11.20 -0.71
CA ASP A 78 4.81 -12.07 -1.50
C ASP A 78 5.15 -13.39 -0.83
N VAL A 79 4.79 -13.57 0.45
CA VAL A 79 4.96 -14.81 1.18
C VAL A 79 3.76 -15.75 0.93
N PRO A 80 3.94 -16.90 0.29
CA PRO A 80 2.84 -17.81 -0.02
C PRO A 80 2.05 -18.25 1.21
N GLY A 81 0.72 -17.98 1.20
CA GLY A 81 -0.17 -18.38 2.28
C GLY A 81 -0.17 -17.46 3.51
N GLU A 82 0.62 -16.39 3.51
CA GLU A 82 0.61 -15.38 4.57
C GLU A 82 -0.71 -14.58 4.52
N ALA A 83 -1.40 -14.51 5.65
CA ALA A 83 -2.60 -13.67 5.74
C ALA A 83 -2.23 -12.18 5.76
N PRO A 84 -3.06 -11.27 5.18
CA PRO A 84 -2.73 -9.84 5.13
C PRO A 84 -2.40 -9.20 6.49
N LEU A 85 -3.03 -9.63 7.58
CA LEU A 85 -2.70 -9.12 8.91
C LEU A 85 -1.30 -9.56 9.38
N GLU A 86 -0.90 -10.79 9.07
CA GLU A 86 0.45 -11.29 9.44
C GLU A 86 1.53 -10.57 8.61
N ALA A 87 1.28 -10.34 7.32
CA ALA A 87 2.15 -9.47 6.50
C ALA A 87 2.25 -8.07 7.10
N ALA A 88 1.13 -7.46 7.52
CA ALA A 88 1.16 -6.13 8.15
C ALA A 88 2.00 -6.09 9.44
N LYS A 89 1.95 -7.14 10.25
CA LYS A 89 2.80 -7.26 11.45
C LYS A 89 4.27 -7.37 11.11
N ARG A 90 4.62 -8.18 10.11
CA ARG A 90 5.98 -8.36 9.62
C ARG A 90 6.54 -7.03 9.09
N GLU A 91 5.80 -6.34 8.21
CA GLU A 91 6.21 -5.06 7.62
C GLU A 91 6.39 -3.95 8.67
N LEU A 92 5.49 -3.86 9.67
CA LEU A 92 5.65 -2.91 10.77
C LEU A 92 6.98 -3.14 11.52
N ALA A 93 7.31 -4.40 11.74
CA ALA A 93 8.56 -4.78 12.42
C ALA A 93 9.80 -4.48 11.57
N GLU A 94 9.75 -4.80 10.28
CA GLU A 94 10.87 -4.64 9.35
C GLU A 94 11.16 -3.17 9.05
N GLU A 95 10.13 -2.38 8.75
CA GLU A 95 10.29 -1.00 8.29
C GLU A 95 10.39 0.03 9.42
N ILE A 96 9.56 -0.08 10.47
CA ILE A 96 9.56 0.88 11.60
C ILE A 96 10.32 0.35 12.82
N GLY A 97 10.45 -0.96 12.99
CA GLY A 97 11.03 -1.54 14.20
C GLY A 97 10.06 -1.52 15.38
N CYS A 98 8.82 -1.88 15.15
CA CYS A 98 7.79 -1.97 16.18
C CYS A 98 6.98 -3.25 16.06
N ASP A 99 6.55 -3.79 17.21
CA ASP A 99 5.40 -4.66 17.34
C ASP A 99 4.20 -3.86 17.82
N ALA A 100 2.97 -4.33 17.60
CA ALA A 100 1.76 -3.68 18.05
C ALA A 100 0.81 -4.66 18.77
N GLN A 101 0.16 -4.18 19.83
CA GLN A 101 -0.79 -4.98 20.62
C GLN A 101 -2.18 -5.00 19.99
N HIS A 102 -2.59 -3.92 19.36
CA HIS A 102 -3.94 -3.74 18.85
C HIS A 102 -3.91 -3.44 17.35
N TRP A 103 -4.74 -4.18 16.61
CA TRP A 103 -4.87 -4.09 15.17
C TRP A 103 -6.33 -3.88 14.78
N ARG A 104 -6.58 -2.95 13.90
CA ARG A 104 -7.91 -2.69 13.34
C ARG A 104 -7.82 -2.57 11.82
N ALA A 105 -8.54 -3.40 11.08
CA ALA A 105 -8.67 -3.23 9.64
C ALA A 105 -9.41 -1.93 9.33
N LEU A 106 -8.81 -1.07 8.52
CA LEU A 106 -9.43 0.16 8.04
C LEU A 106 -10.17 -0.05 6.72
N GLY A 107 -9.72 -0.99 5.89
CA GLY A 107 -10.40 -1.35 4.65
C GLY A 107 -9.47 -2.04 3.66
N THR A 108 -10.07 -2.46 2.53
CA THR A 108 -9.37 -3.01 1.37
C THR A 108 -9.74 -2.20 0.14
N PHE A 109 -8.75 -1.76 -0.62
CA PHE A 109 -8.92 -0.81 -1.72
C PHE A 109 -8.29 -1.32 -3.00
N MET A 110 -8.97 -1.10 -4.12
CA MET A 110 -8.38 -1.25 -5.45
C MET A 110 -7.47 -0.06 -5.72
N VAL A 111 -6.18 -0.31 -6.00
CA VAL A 111 -5.19 0.76 -6.19
C VAL A 111 -5.42 1.48 -7.52
N SER A 112 -5.53 0.74 -8.62
CA SER A 112 -5.76 1.30 -9.95
C SER A 112 -6.47 0.29 -10.87
N PRO A 113 -7.81 0.12 -10.73
CA PRO A 113 -8.57 -0.96 -11.37
C PRO A 113 -8.59 -0.88 -12.91
N GLY A 114 -8.11 0.21 -13.49
CA GLY A 114 -7.99 0.36 -14.95
C GLY A 114 -6.88 -0.48 -15.58
N TRP A 115 -5.85 -0.89 -14.80
CA TRP A 115 -4.70 -1.63 -15.34
C TRP A 115 -4.06 -2.64 -14.38
N THR A 116 -4.44 -2.68 -13.10
CA THR A 116 -3.94 -3.68 -12.13
C THR A 116 -5.06 -4.25 -11.30
N ASN A 117 -4.88 -5.51 -10.86
CA ASN A 117 -5.74 -6.15 -9.87
C ASN A 117 -5.23 -6.00 -8.44
N GLN A 118 -4.23 -5.14 -8.21
CA GLN A 118 -3.65 -4.94 -6.88
C GLN A 118 -4.71 -4.47 -5.88
N LEU A 119 -4.80 -5.19 -4.76
CA LEU A 119 -5.55 -4.80 -3.58
C LEU A 119 -4.58 -4.28 -2.52
N MET A 120 -4.95 -3.20 -1.85
CA MET A 120 -4.25 -2.65 -0.71
C MET A 120 -5.11 -2.86 0.55
N HIS A 121 -4.59 -3.63 1.51
CA HIS A 121 -5.21 -3.85 2.81
C HIS A 121 -4.62 -2.88 3.82
N ILE A 122 -5.42 -1.98 4.37
CA ILE A 122 -4.95 -0.95 5.31
C ILE A 122 -5.36 -1.33 6.73
N TYR A 123 -4.39 -1.29 7.63
CA TYR A 123 -4.56 -1.56 9.06
C TYR A 123 -4.12 -0.37 9.90
N GLU A 124 -4.79 -0.16 11.03
CA GLU A 124 -4.31 0.67 12.12
C GLU A 124 -3.62 -0.23 13.14
N ALA A 125 -2.46 0.22 13.64
CA ALA A 125 -1.68 -0.44 14.66
C ALA A 125 -1.44 0.50 15.84
N THR A 126 -1.78 0.06 17.07
CA THR A 126 -1.59 0.83 18.31
C THR A 126 -1.07 -0.06 19.43
N GLY A 127 -0.64 0.57 20.56
CA GLY A 127 0.02 -0.17 21.63
C GLY A 127 1.39 -0.65 21.17
N LEU A 128 2.18 0.27 20.60
CA LEU A 128 3.46 -0.06 19.96
C LEU A 128 4.53 -0.36 21.02
N SER A 129 5.37 -1.33 20.72
CA SER A 129 6.60 -1.64 21.46
C SER A 129 7.78 -1.71 20.51
N LEU A 130 8.90 -1.08 20.91
CA LEU A 130 10.09 -1.00 20.07
C LEU A 130 10.79 -2.37 19.95
N ARG A 131 11.34 -2.61 18.78
CA ARG A 131 12.26 -3.70 18.46
C ARG A 131 13.30 -3.23 17.43
N ASP A 132 14.30 -4.06 17.16
CA ASP A 132 15.25 -3.77 16.09
C ASP A 132 14.57 -3.90 14.72
N ARG A 133 14.86 -2.95 13.83
CA ARG A 133 14.44 -3.00 12.42
C ARG A 133 15.20 -4.12 11.70
N ALA A 134 14.52 -4.74 10.73
CA ALA A 134 15.11 -5.77 9.87
C ALA A 134 14.79 -5.50 8.39
N PRO A 135 15.24 -4.36 7.83
CA PRO A 135 14.86 -3.94 6.48
C PRO A 135 15.35 -4.93 5.42
N ALA A 136 14.51 -5.21 4.43
CA ALA A 136 14.80 -6.08 3.30
C ALA A 136 15.24 -5.26 2.08
N GLY A 137 16.53 -5.25 1.80
CA GLY A 137 17.07 -4.57 0.61
C GLY A 137 17.58 -3.15 0.83
N PRO A 138 18.20 -2.56 -0.21
CA PRO A 138 18.92 -1.30 -0.08
C PRO A 138 18.02 -0.08 0.12
N GLU A 139 16.84 -0.05 -0.51
CA GLU A 139 15.91 1.07 -0.42
C GLU A 139 15.30 1.19 0.98
N GLU A 140 14.89 0.06 1.58
CA GLU A 140 14.39 0.02 2.95
C GLU A 140 15.48 0.29 3.99
N SER A 141 16.70 -0.23 3.74
CA SER A 141 17.86 0.03 4.62
C SER A 141 18.23 1.52 4.67
N ALA A 142 18.01 2.24 3.57
CA ALA A 142 18.25 3.68 3.46
C ALA A 142 17.03 4.53 3.88
N ALA A 143 15.88 3.90 4.16
CA ALA A 143 14.69 4.62 4.56
C ALA A 143 14.81 5.19 5.98
N GLU A 144 14.31 6.40 6.16
CA GLU A 144 14.29 7.13 7.43
C GLU A 144 12.91 7.01 8.06
N VAL A 145 12.86 6.67 9.36
CA VAL A 145 11.61 6.62 10.13
C VAL A 145 11.40 7.95 10.84
N HIS A 146 10.21 8.52 10.68
CA HIS A 146 9.81 9.77 11.33
C HIS A 146 8.48 9.57 12.06
N TRP A 147 8.29 10.37 13.13
CA TRP A 147 7.07 10.36 13.94
C TRP A 147 6.52 11.78 14.02
N TYR A 148 5.33 12.00 13.47
CA TYR A 148 4.70 13.31 13.41
C TYR A 148 3.39 13.35 14.19
N GLU A 149 3.13 14.46 14.86
CA GLU A 149 1.78 14.78 15.34
C GLU A 149 0.83 14.90 14.13
N PRO A 150 -0.46 14.53 14.27
CA PRO A 150 -1.40 14.58 13.15
C PRO A 150 -1.47 15.94 12.43
N ASP A 151 -1.43 17.06 13.18
CA ASP A 151 -1.49 18.41 12.58
C ASP A 151 -0.19 18.79 11.86
N GLU A 152 0.95 18.34 12.36
CA GLU A 152 2.25 18.51 11.71
C GLU A 152 2.30 17.74 10.38
N LEU A 153 1.89 16.46 10.39
CA LEU A 153 1.82 15.64 9.19
C LEU A 153 0.84 16.23 8.17
N ARG A 154 -0.32 16.75 8.64
CA ARG A 154 -1.29 17.45 7.80
C ARG A 154 -0.66 18.64 7.07
N ALA A 155 0.10 19.48 7.77
CA ALA A 155 0.77 20.63 7.19
C ALA A 155 1.78 20.19 6.10
N ILE A 156 2.64 19.21 6.41
CA ILE A 156 3.63 18.66 5.47
C ILE A 156 2.95 18.15 4.20
N VAL A 157 1.89 17.37 4.35
CA VAL A 157 1.19 16.74 3.23
C VAL A 157 0.41 17.76 2.40
N SER A 158 -0.17 18.80 3.04
CA SER A 158 -0.90 19.87 2.32
C SER A 158 0.01 20.75 1.46
N GLU A 159 1.27 20.89 1.83
CA GLU A 159 2.27 21.62 1.06
C GLU A 159 2.98 20.77 -0.01
N ALA A 160 2.82 19.45 0.04
CA ALA A 160 3.48 18.54 -0.87
C ALA A 160 2.84 18.56 -2.27
N ALA A 161 3.67 18.66 -3.31
CA ALA A 161 3.22 18.62 -4.70
C ALA A 161 2.63 17.25 -5.10
N MET A 162 3.07 16.18 -4.45
CA MET A 162 2.57 14.81 -4.63
C MET A 162 2.57 14.09 -3.28
N VAL A 163 1.52 13.34 -3.02
CA VAL A 163 1.30 12.61 -1.77
C VAL A 163 1.03 11.15 -2.07
N ASP A 164 1.48 10.26 -1.21
CA ASP A 164 1.11 8.85 -1.29
C ASP A 164 -0.40 8.67 -1.05
N SER A 165 -1.05 8.00 -1.99
CA SER A 165 -2.49 7.77 -1.94
C SER A 165 -2.90 6.85 -0.79
N THR A 166 -2.08 5.86 -0.46
CA THR A 166 -2.36 4.89 0.62
C THR A 166 -2.33 5.56 1.97
N MET A 167 -1.30 6.39 2.22
CA MET A 167 -1.22 7.24 3.42
C MET A 167 -2.41 8.18 3.51
N THR A 168 -2.77 8.84 2.40
CA THR A 168 -3.93 9.75 2.32
C THR A 168 -5.22 9.06 2.72
N ILE A 169 -5.47 7.85 2.17
CA ILE A 169 -6.66 7.06 2.50
C ILE A 169 -6.66 6.68 3.99
N ALA A 170 -5.54 6.18 4.52
CA ALA A 170 -5.43 5.77 5.91
C ALA A 170 -5.71 6.93 6.88
N LEU A 171 -5.14 8.11 6.62
CA LEU A 171 -5.35 9.32 7.41
C LEU A 171 -6.81 9.78 7.37
N HIS A 172 -7.44 9.74 6.20
CA HIS A 172 -8.87 10.06 6.06
C HIS A 172 -9.79 9.11 6.83
N LEU A 173 -9.49 7.80 6.78
CA LEU A 173 -10.26 6.78 7.50
C LEU A 173 -10.14 6.90 9.02
N LYS A 174 -9.00 7.37 9.50
CA LYS A 174 -8.76 7.55 10.95
C LYS A 174 -9.29 8.87 11.48
N PHE A 175 -8.99 9.97 10.80
CA PHE A 175 -9.20 11.32 11.31
C PHE A 175 -10.37 12.08 10.62
N GLY A 176 -11.07 11.44 9.68
CA GLY A 176 -12.10 12.10 8.89
C GLY A 176 -11.46 13.00 7.81
N ARG A 177 -11.95 14.24 7.65
CA ARG A 177 -11.33 15.19 6.71
C ARG A 177 -9.94 15.58 7.18
N PHE A 178 -8.94 14.80 6.76
CA PHE A 178 -7.55 15.10 7.08
C PHE A 178 -6.99 16.25 6.24
N PHE A 179 -7.48 16.37 5.01
CA PHE A 179 -7.14 17.48 4.12
C PHE A 179 -8.35 18.40 4.01
N ASP A 180 -8.31 19.57 4.65
CA ASP A 180 -9.21 20.66 4.32
C ASP A 180 -8.65 21.31 3.05
N GLN A 181 -9.34 21.11 1.94
CA GLN A 181 -9.18 22.01 0.80
C GLN A 181 -9.88 23.32 1.17
N PRO A 182 -9.27 24.48 0.93
CA PRO A 182 -9.92 25.76 1.13
C PRO A 182 -11.16 25.90 0.27
#